data_c82edb4cd8cce562d8bc80e2d6ea4368
#
_entry.id   c82edb4cd8cce562d8bc80e2d6ea4368
#
_cell.length_a   1.000
_cell.length_b   1.000
_cell.length_c   1.000
_cell.angle_alpha   90.00
_cell.angle_beta   90.00
_cell.angle_gamma   90.00
#
_symmetry.space_group_name_H-M   'P 1'
#
loop_
_entity.id
_entity.type
_entity.pdbx_description
1 polymer ?
#
loop_
_entity_poly.entity_id
_entity_poly.type
_entity_poly.pdbx_seq_one_letter_code
_entity_poly.pdbx_strand_id
1 'polypeptide(L)'
;MNHIASLSLTTYPDRTSPKTAANAVAVVKQIGASLHAVAITVDIPDVSNALSSYLLDLPNKIREVETASRKCGTTLLQAVAREASQGGVTLTTQEITAPPALMGDVASKESRYFDVCLVGWESDNQAARMAAEAILFGSGRPTIILPDAADVGVLGHVVIAWDGSRVAARAVADAQPFLERASTITVVTVTDEKPLPGRDIGERLAQGLRTRGLAAGAASIQAEGRSIGTALQEHALKIGGNLLVMGGYGHSRIRDFVLGGATEGILSDLRLPVLLSH
;
A
#
# COMPACT_ATOMS: atom_id res chain seq x y z
N MET A 1 -11.12 -16.29 -11.96
CA MET A 1 -9.70 -15.97 -12.22
C MET A 1 -8.95 -16.02 -10.91
N ASN A 2 -7.80 -16.67 -10.84
CA ASN A 2 -7.00 -16.64 -9.62
C ASN A 2 -6.12 -15.39 -9.64
N HIS A 3 -6.39 -14.45 -8.75
CA HIS A 3 -5.54 -13.26 -8.58
C HIS A 3 -4.23 -13.64 -7.90
N ILE A 4 -3.18 -12.91 -8.20
CA ILE A 4 -1.88 -13.02 -7.54
C ILE A 4 -1.51 -11.66 -6.96
N ALA A 5 -1.30 -11.60 -5.65
CA ALA A 5 -0.83 -10.41 -4.97
C ALA A 5 0.68 -10.45 -4.75
N SER A 6 1.37 -9.32 -4.86
CA SER A 6 2.77 -9.20 -4.44
C SER A 6 2.87 -8.52 -3.07
N LEU A 7 3.83 -8.95 -2.26
CA LEU A 7 4.21 -8.30 -1.01
C LEU A 7 5.68 -7.92 -1.08
N SER A 8 5.97 -6.63 -1.07
CA SER A 8 7.35 -6.13 -1.03
C SER A 8 7.81 -5.94 0.40
N LEU A 9 8.95 -6.53 0.74
CA LEU A 9 9.57 -6.52 2.05
C LEU A 9 10.93 -5.84 1.96
N THR A 10 11.07 -4.68 2.60
CA THR A 10 12.35 -3.95 2.70
C THR A 10 13.17 -4.47 3.87
N THR A 11 14.48 -4.50 3.70
CA THR A 11 15.42 -4.99 4.73
C THR A 11 16.45 -3.94 5.14
N TYR A 12 16.51 -2.80 4.40
CA TYR A 12 17.51 -1.74 4.58
C TYR A 12 16.97 -0.38 4.07
N PRO A 13 17.32 0.74 4.68
CA PRO A 13 17.99 0.86 5.97
C PRO A 13 17.09 0.38 7.12
N ASP A 14 15.78 0.56 6.99
CA ASP A 14 14.78 0.11 7.94
C ASP A 14 14.06 -1.12 7.39
N ARG A 15 13.85 -2.09 8.24
CA ARG A 15 13.16 -3.33 7.87
C ARG A 15 11.64 -3.15 7.91
N THR A 16 10.94 -3.86 7.04
CA THR A 16 9.50 -4.04 7.15
C THR A 16 9.13 -4.70 8.48
N SER A 17 8.06 -4.22 9.13
CA SER A 17 7.52 -4.83 10.35
C SER A 17 7.11 -6.28 10.13
N PRO A 18 7.42 -7.21 11.05
CA PRO A 18 6.91 -8.58 10.99
C PRO A 18 5.38 -8.68 10.95
N LYS A 19 4.66 -7.71 11.50
CA LYS A 19 3.20 -7.64 11.50
C LYS A 19 2.61 -7.52 10.10
N THR A 20 3.36 -6.93 9.17
CA THR A 20 2.97 -6.82 7.75
C THR A 20 2.64 -8.20 7.15
N ALA A 21 3.31 -9.26 7.58
CA ALA A 21 3.06 -10.62 7.10
C ALA A 21 1.62 -11.08 7.39
N ALA A 22 1.17 -10.94 8.65
CA ALA A 22 -0.18 -11.32 9.05
C ALA A 22 -1.24 -10.47 8.33
N ASN A 23 -1.04 -9.16 8.25
CA ASN A 23 -1.93 -8.23 7.58
C ASN A 23 -2.02 -8.53 6.07
N ALA A 24 -0.90 -8.80 5.41
CA ALA A 24 -0.90 -9.16 3.98
C ALA A 24 -1.67 -10.46 3.72
N VAL A 25 -1.42 -11.50 4.52
CA VAL A 25 -2.13 -12.77 4.40
C VAL A 25 -3.64 -12.61 4.64
N ALA A 26 -4.04 -11.79 5.63
CA ALA A 26 -5.45 -11.50 5.89
C ALA A 26 -6.15 -10.84 4.69
N VAL A 27 -5.49 -9.87 4.04
CA VAL A 27 -6.02 -9.22 2.82
C VAL A 27 -6.15 -10.20 1.67
N VAL A 28 -5.08 -10.94 1.37
CA VAL A 28 -5.01 -11.85 0.22
C VAL A 28 -6.02 -12.99 0.32
N LYS A 29 -6.18 -13.54 1.53
CA LYS A 29 -7.17 -14.58 1.81
C LYS A 29 -8.60 -14.15 1.46
N GLN A 30 -8.94 -12.89 1.72
CA GLN A 30 -10.30 -12.39 1.50
C GLN A 30 -10.67 -12.29 0.03
N ILE A 31 -9.71 -12.03 -0.85
CA ILE A 31 -9.96 -12.02 -2.30
C ILE A 31 -9.68 -13.38 -2.96
N GLY A 32 -9.28 -14.39 -2.18
CA GLY A 32 -8.97 -15.72 -2.69
C GLY A 32 -7.76 -15.72 -3.65
N ALA A 33 -6.81 -14.80 -3.42
CA ALA A 33 -5.60 -14.69 -4.23
C ALA A 33 -4.47 -15.57 -3.67
N SER A 34 -3.47 -15.86 -4.49
CA SER A 34 -2.17 -16.34 -4.03
C SER A 34 -1.25 -15.16 -3.70
N LEU A 35 -0.25 -15.39 -2.86
CA LEU A 35 0.71 -14.38 -2.44
C LEU A 35 2.10 -14.67 -3.01
N HIS A 36 2.75 -13.65 -3.56
CA HIS A 36 4.16 -13.67 -3.91
C HIS A 36 4.90 -12.68 -3.02
N ALA A 37 5.75 -13.15 -2.12
CA ALA A 37 6.51 -12.29 -1.21
C ALA A 37 7.95 -12.12 -1.72
N VAL A 38 8.37 -10.86 -1.86
CA VAL A 38 9.71 -10.50 -2.34
C VAL A 38 10.45 -9.77 -1.24
N ALA A 39 11.55 -10.33 -0.75
CA ALA A 39 12.49 -9.63 0.13
C ALA A 39 13.56 -8.94 -0.73
N ILE A 40 13.68 -7.63 -0.56
CA ILE A 40 14.68 -6.83 -1.27
C ILE A 40 15.85 -6.59 -0.31
N THR A 41 16.98 -7.25 -0.58
CA THR A 41 18.21 -7.16 0.19
C THR A 41 19.17 -6.16 -0.43
N VAL A 42 20.04 -5.59 0.40
CA VAL A 42 20.96 -4.54 -0.05
C VAL A 42 22.27 -5.12 -0.59
N ASP A 43 22.76 -4.51 -1.66
CA ASP A 43 24.09 -4.67 -2.22
C ASP A 43 24.75 -3.29 -2.27
N ILE A 44 25.74 -3.07 -1.43
CA ILE A 44 26.39 -1.77 -1.31
C ILE A 44 27.61 -1.77 -2.21
N PRO A 45 27.66 -0.94 -3.25
CA PRO A 45 28.80 -0.87 -4.16
C PRO A 45 30.12 -0.61 -3.41
N ASP A 46 31.16 -1.33 -3.76
CA ASP A 46 32.49 -1.14 -3.19
C ASP A 46 32.98 0.31 -3.39
N VAL A 47 33.16 1.02 -2.30
CA VAL A 47 33.79 2.34 -2.29
C VAL A 47 35.27 2.15 -1.99
N SER A 48 36.06 1.85 -3.02
CA SER A 48 37.50 1.66 -2.85
C SER A 48 38.28 2.96 -3.03
N ASN A 49 38.62 3.62 -1.92
CA ASN A 49 39.77 4.50 -1.89
C ASN A 49 40.72 4.06 -0.75
N ALA A 50 42.01 4.24 -0.93
CA ALA A 50 43.04 3.77 0.00
C ALA A 50 42.88 4.34 1.43
N LEU A 51 42.20 5.49 1.58
CA LEU A 51 41.97 6.14 2.89
C LEU A 51 40.80 5.50 3.64
N SER A 52 39.74 5.09 2.92
CA SER A 52 38.52 4.50 3.51
C SER A 52 38.76 3.08 4.02
N SER A 53 39.64 2.33 3.40
CA SER A 53 39.98 0.98 3.81
C SER A 53 40.87 0.93 5.04
N TYR A 54 41.74 1.95 5.23
CA TYR A 54 42.74 1.95 6.32
C TYR A 54 42.21 2.59 7.62
N LEU A 55 41.37 3.65 7.53
CA LEU A 55 40.90 4.39 8.70
C LEU A 55 39.52 3.96 9.23
N LEU A 56 38.66 3.39 8.42
CA LEU A 56 37.25 3.17 8.75
C LEU A 56 36.80 1.72 8.68
N ASP A 57 37.64 0.78 8.23
CA ASP A 57 37.28 -0.64 8.00
C ASP A 57 35.96 -0.80 7.21
N LEU A 58 35.77 0.09 6.22
CA LEU A 58 34.54 0.21 5.45
C LEU A 58 34.12 -1.11 4.77
N PRO A 59 35.05 -1.93 4.19
CA PRO A 59 34.67 -3.19 3.57
C PRO A 59 34.06 -4.20 4.55
N ASN A 60 34.50 -4.25 5.80
CA ASN A 60 33.91 -5.12 6.80
C ASN A 60 32.54 -4.63 7.22
N LYS A 61 32.35 -3.33 7.42
CA LYS A 61 31.06 -2.73 7.75
C LYS A 61 30.02 -2.96 6.63
N ILE A 62 30.42 -2.83 5.36
CA ILE A 62 29.57 -3.14 4.21
C ILE A 62 29.11 -4.59 4.27
N ARG A 63 30.03 -5.54 4.46
CA ARG A 63 29.73 -6.97 4.56
C ARG A 63 28.80 -7.29 5.74
N GLU A 64 28.98 -6.62 6.87
CA GLU A 64 28.10 -6.78 8.03
C GLU A 64 26.67 -6.32 7.72
N VAL A 65 26.50 -5.14 7.08
CA VAL A 65 25.21 -4.60 6.68
C VAL A 65 24.51 -5.52 5.67
N GLU A 66 25.20 -5.97 4.64
CA GLU A 66 24.64 -6.89 3.64
C GLU A 66 24.24 -8.23 4.25
N THR A 67 25.08 -8.77 5.15
CA THR A 67 24.78 -10.01 5.88
C THR A 67 23.55 -9.84 6.76
N ALA A 68 23.45 -8.72 7.48
CA ALA A 68 22.29 -8.39 8.31
C ALA A 68 21.01 -8.24 7.45
N SER A 69 21.13 -7.58 6.31
CA SER A 69 20.03 -7.40 5.35
C SER A 69 19.51 -8.75 4.82
N ARG A 70 20.39 -9.64 4.38
CA ARG A 70 20.02 -11.00 3.93
C ARG A 70 19.37 -11.83 5.04
N LYS A 71 19.94 -11.81 6.24
CA LYS A 71 19.33 -12.47 7.41
C LYS A 71 17.94 -11.91 7.72
N CYS A 72 17.78 -10.60 7.62
CA CYS A 72 16.49 -9.93 7.78
C CYS A 72 15.50 -10.42 6.72
N GLY A 73 15.86 -10.43 5.44
CA GLY A 73 15.04 -10.93 4.33
C GLY A 73 14.56 -12.36 4.56
N THR A 74 15.48 -13.27 4.90
CA THR A 74 15.14 -14.65 5.25
C THR A 74 14.13 -14.72 6.41
N THR A 75 14.33 -13.92 7.46
CA THR A 75 13.43 -13.89 8.62
C THR A 75 12.03 -13.40 8.25
N LEU A 76 11.94 -12.34 7.44
CA LEU A 76 10.65 -11.80 6.95
C LEU A 76 9.93 -12.80 6.06
N LEU A 77 10.60 -13.44 5.12
CA LEU A 77 10.00 -14.48 4.26
C LEU A 77 9.51 -15.68 5.07
N GLN A 78 10.25 -16.10 6.10
CA GLN A 78 9.80 -17.15 7.03
C GLN A 78 8.55 -16.72 7.82
N ALA A 79 8.46 -15.45 8.23
CA ALA A 79 7.27 -14.94 8.89
C ALA A 79 6.04 -15.01 7.95
N VAL A 80 6.18 -14.56 6.70
CA VAL A 80 5.12 -14.67 5.68
C VAL A 80 4.73 -16.13 5.43
N ALA A 81 5.71 -17.04 5.36
CA ALA A 81 5.43 -18.45 5.13
C ALA A 81 4.61 -19.08 6.28
N ARG A 82 4.91 -18.73 7.53
CA ARG A 82 4.10 -19.17 8.68
C ARG A 82 2.66 -18.67 8.62
N GLU A 83 2.48 -17.37 8.39
CA GLU A 83 1.15 -16.75 8.30
C GLU A 83 0.35 -17.34 7.12
N ALA A 84 0.99 -17.48 5.95
CA ALA A 84 0.35 -18.06 4.76
C ALA A 84 -0.09 -19.52 5.00
N SER A 85 0.75 -20.33 5.64
CA SER A 85 0.41 -21.71 6.01
C SER A 85 -0.77 -21.77 6.97
N GLN A 86 -0.80 -20.93 8.00
CA GLN A 86 -1.91 -20.85 8.96
C GLN A 86 -3.19 -20.31 8.30
N GLY A 87 -3.05 -19.34 7.39
CA GLY A 87 -4.15 -18.74 6.65
C GLY A 87 -4.71 -19.61 5.52
N GLY A 88 -4.00 -20.66 5.11
CA GLY A 88 -4.34 -21.49 3.94
C GLY A 88 -4.14 -20.73 2.62
N VAL A 89 -3.18 -19.80 2.56
CA VAL A 89 -2.86 -19.00 1.37
C VAL A 89 -1.70 -19.64 0.62
N THR A 90 -1.84 -19.81 -0.69
CA THR A 90 -0.74 -20.28 -1.56
C THR A 90 0.33 -19.19 -1.62
N LEU A 91 1.58 -19.55 -1.31
CA LEU A 91 2.72 -18.64 -1.24
C LEU A 91 3.83 -19.06 -2.19
N THR A 92 4.40 -18.08 -2.88
CA THR A 92 5.73 -18.15 -3.51
C THR A 92 6.61 -17.06 -2.91
N THR A 93 7.92 -17.30 -2.81
CA THR A 93 8.86 -16.35 -2.22
C THR A 93 10.06 -16.13 -3.13
N GLN A 94 10.60 -14.91 -3.09
CA GLN A 94 11.80 -14.53 -3.84
C GLN A 94 12.65 -13.60 -2.99
N GLU A 95 13.98 -13.71 -3.14
CA GLU A 95 14.93 -12.71 -2.65
C GLU A 95 15.61 -12.04 -3.84
N ILE A 96 15.63 -10.71 -3.82
CA ILE A 96 16.28 -9.91 -4.86
C ILE A 96 17.26 -8.96 -4.17
N THR A 97 18.47 -8.91 -4.71
CA THR A 97 19.49 -7.99 -4.19
C THR A 97 19.59 -6.77 -5.08
N ALA A 98 19.65 -5.58 -4.46
CA ALA A 98 19.72 -4.31 -5.19
C ALA A 98 20.59 -3.28 -4.46
N PRO A 99 21.26 -2.38 -5.19
CA PRO A 99 21.89 -1.20 -4.59
C PRO A 99 20.85 -0.35 -3.82
N PRO A 100 21.25 0.33 -2.72
CA PRO A 100 20.32 1.12 -1.91
C PRO A 100 19.44 2.08 -2.71
N ALA A 101 20.04 2.80 -3.65
CA ALA A 101 19.34 3.78 -4.49
C ALA A 101 18.33 3.15 -5.47
N LEU A 102 18.41 1.85 -5.73
CA LEU A 102 17.56 1.14 -6.71
C LEU A 102 16.54 0.21 -6.07
N MET A 103 16.52 0.07 -4.74
CA MET A 103 15.60 -0.88 -4.06
C MET A 103 14.13 -0.58 -4.39
N GLY A 104 13.71 0.68 -4.37
CA GLY A 104 12.36 1.08 -4.75
C GLY A 104 12.02 0.81 -6.22
N ASP A 105 12.97 1.06 -7.12
CA ASP A 105 12.80 0.78 -8.55
C ASP A 105 12.66 -0.72 -8.83
N VAL A 106 13.46 -1.55 -8.16
CA VAL A 106 13.35 -3.01 -8.23
C VAL A 106 11.98 -3.47 -7.70
N ALA A 107 11.55 -2.99 -6.51
CA ALA A 107 10.23 -3.29 -5.97
C ALA A 107 9.10 -2.96 -6.95
N SER A 108 9.18 -1.78 -7.57
CA SER A 108 8.21 -1.31 -8.55
C SER A 108 8.18 -2.20 -9.81
N LYS A 109 9.33 -2.55 -10.36
CA LYS A 109 9.43 -3.39 -11.55
C LYS A 109 8.89 -4.81 -11.31
N GLU A 110 9.24 -5.43 -10.19
CA GLU A 110 8.72 -6.73 -9.81
C GLU A 110 7.19 -6.70 -9.62
N SER A 111 6.68 -5.63 -9.05
CA SER A 111 5.24 -5.46 -8.80
C SER A 111 4.38 -5.45 -10.08
N ARG A 112 4.96 -5.19 -11.25
CA ARG A 112 4.24 -5.15 -12.55
C ARG A 112 3.62 -6.47 -12.97
N TYR A 113 4.14 -7.57 -12.48
CA TYR A 113 3.72 -8.92 -12.87
C TYR A 113 2.52 -9.45 -12.07
N PHE A 114 1.98 -8.66 -11.14
CA PHE A 114 0.94 -9.06 -10.21
C PHE A 114 -0.32 -8.19 -10.35
N ASP A 115 -1.44 -8.66 -9.79
CA ASP A 115 -2.73 -7.97 -9.93
C ASP A 115 -2.89 -6.85 -8.90
N VAL A 116 -2.33 -7.03 -7.71
CA VAL A 116 -2.34 -6.06 -6.60
C VAL A 116 -1.03 -6.13 -5.82
N CYS A 117 -0.57 -4.98 -5.37
CA CYS A 117 0.66 -4.86 -4.58
C CYS A 117 0.33 -4.56 -3.13
N LEU A 118 1.08 -5.15 -2.22
CA LEU A 118 0.97 -4.94 -0.78
C LEU A 118 2.28 -4.39 -0.25
N VAL A 119 2.20 -3.36 0.60
CA VAL A 119 3.35 -2.74 1.26
C VAL A 119 3.00 -2.45 2.71
N GLY A 120 3.87 -2.83 3.64
CA GLY A 120 3.75 -2.41 5.03
C GLY A 120 4.07 -0.94 5.22
N TRP A 121 3.39 -0.28 6.15
CA TRP A 121 3.57 1.12 6.44
C TRP A 121 3.72 1.39 7.93
N GLU A 122 4.82 2.03 8.25
CA GLU A 122 5.14 2.61 9.55
C GLU A 122 5.49 4.09 9.31
N SER A 123 4.92 5.01 10.09
CA SER A 123 5.07 6.46 9.86
C SER A 123 6.52 6.94 9.81
N ASP A 124 7.38 6.33 10.62
CA ASP A 124 8.79 6.72 10.76
C ASP A 124 9.74 5.88 9.89
N ASN A 125 9.21 4.93 9.11
CA ASN A 125 10.01 4.05 8.25
C ASN A 125 10.16 4.65 6.84
N GLN A 126 11.26 5.34 6.61
CA GLN A 126 11.54 5.97 5.32
C GLN A 126 11.69 4.95 4.17
N ALA A 127 12.24 3.77 4.45
CA ALA A 127 12.39 2.73 3.44
C ALA A 127 11.03 2.19 2.98
N ALA A 128 10.10 1.97 3.91
CA ALA A 128 8.72 1.57 3.60
C ALA A 128 8.01 2.66 2.77
N ARG A 129 8.18 3.93 3.13
CA ARG A 129 7.65 5.06 2.36
C ARG A 129 8.18 5.08 0.93
N MET A 130 9.48 5.01 0.75
CA MET A 130 10.13 5.02 -0.58
C MET A 130 9.66 3.84 -1.44
N ALA A 131 9.55 2.64 -0.85
CA ALA A 131 9.05 1.46 -1.55
C ALA A 131 7.58 1.64 -1.98
N ALA A 132 6.71 2.11 -1.09
CA ALA A 132 5.30 2.35 -1.37
C ALA A 132 5.11 3.39 -2.49
N GLU A 133 5.83 4.51 -2.45
CA GLU A 133 5.81 5.54 -3.48
C GLU A 133 6.31 4.99 -4.83
N ALA A 134 7.43 4.28 -4.84
CA ALA A 134 7.99 3.69 -6.04
C ALA A 134 7.02 2.68 -6.69
N ILE A 135 6.39 1.82 -5.89
CA ILE A 135 5.41 0.83 -6.37
C ILE A 135 4.16 1.53 -6.89
N LEU A 136 3.59 2.46 -6.13
CA LEU A 136 2.37 3.19 -6.51
C LEU A 136 2.52 3.91 -7.85
N PHE A 137 3.66 4.58 -8.07
CA PHE A 137 3.87 5.37 -9.29
C PHE A 137 4.49 4.59 -10.45
N GLY A 138 5.27 3.57 -10.15
CA GLY A 138 6.07 2.89 -11.16
C GLY A 138 5.55 1.51 -11.58
N SER A 139 4.70 0.86 -10.78
CA SER A 139 4.19 -0.47 -11.10
C SER A 139 3.03 -0.47 -12.09
N GLY A 140 2.19 0.58 -12.09
CA GLY A 140 0.92 0.61 -12.83
C GLY A 140 -0.13 -0.36 -12.25
N ARG A 141 0.03 -0.76 -11.00
CA ARG A 141 -0.85 -1.68 -10.28
C ARG A 141 -1.45 -1.01 -9.05
N PRO A 142 -2.69 -1.39 -8.66
CA PRO A 142 -3.24 -0.93 -7.38
C PRO A 142 -2.35 -1.38 -6.22
N THR A 143 -2.14 -0.48 -5.28
CA THR A 143 -1.26 -0.73 -4.13
C THR A 143 -2.05 -0.60 -2.85
N ILE A 144 -2.03 -1.64 -2.01
CA ILE A 144 -2.62 -1.60 -0.68
C ILE A 144 -1.51 -1.31 0.32
N ILE A 145 -1.68 -0.18 1.01
CA ILE A 145 -0.81 0.20 2.12
C ILE A 145 -1.39 -0.40 3.41
N LEU A 146 -0.59 -1.20 4.09
CA LEU A 146 -0.98 -1.94 5.29
C LEU A 146 -0.48 -1.23 6.54
N PRO A 147 -1.34 -0.81 7.46
CA PRO A 147 -0.92 -0.17 8.71
C PRO A 147 -0.20 -1.17 9.61
N ASP A 148 0.86 -0.73 10.28
CA ASP A 148 1.51 -1.51 11.36
C ASP A 148 0.76 -1.37 12.68
N ALA A 149 0.12 -0.22 12.91
CA ALA A 149 -0.58 0.08 14.16
C ALA A 149 -1.86 -0.76 14.38
N ALA A 150 -2.45 -1.35 13.33
CA ALA A 150 -3.70 -2.10 13.41
C ALA A 150 -3.58 -3.49 12.80
N ASP A 151 -4.37 -4.44 13.33
CA ASP A 151 -4.55 -5.74 12.70
C ASP A 151 -5.63 -5.64 11.62
N VAL A 152 -5.35 -6.19 10.45
CA VAL A 152 -6.31 -6.26 9.37
C VAL A 152 -7.28 -7.42 9.63
N GLY A 153 -8.50 -7.07 9.97
CA GLY A 153 -9.61 -8.01 10.10
C GLY A 153 -10.30 -8.33 8.77
N VAL A 154 -11.60 -8.69 8.86
CA VAL A 154 -12.42 -8.91 7.68
C VAL A 154 -12.69 -7.58 6.97
N LEU A 155 -12.38 -7.48 5.67
CA LEU A 155 -12.64 -6.29 4.84
C LEU A 155 -14.08 -6.28 4.32
N GLY A 156 -15.04 -6.38 5.24
CA GLY A 156 -16.49 -6.50 4.91
C GLY A 156 -17.13 -5.16 4.57
N HIS A 157 -16.58 -4.04 5.00
CA HIS A 157 -17.10 -2.70 4.72
C HIS A 157 -16.04 -1.87 3.99
N VAL A 158 -16.24 -1.68 2.69
CA VAL A 158 -15.34 -0.89 1.85
C VAL A 158 -15.84 0.55 1.77
N VAL A 159 -14.96 1.50 2.07
CA VAL A 159 -15.22 2.94 1.95
C VAL A 159 -14.50 3.47 0.72
N ILE A 160 -15.21 4.10 -0.19
CA ILE A 160 -14.67 4.69 -1.41
C ILE A 160 -14.61 6.19 -1.25
N ALA A 161 -13.42 6.79 -1.24
CA ALA A 161 -13.25 8.24 -1.34
C ALA A 161 -13.47 8.68 -2.79
N TRP A 162 -14.54 9.47 -3.00
CA TRP A 162 -14.98 9.83 -4.35
C TRP A 162 -15.07 11.34 -4.54
N ASP A 163 -14.31 11.84 -5.50
CA ASP A 163 -14.32 13.24 -5.92
C ASP A 163 -14.66 13.44 -7.40
N GLY A 164 -15.01 12.34 -8.10
CA GLY A 164 -15.30 12.35 -9.54
C GLY A 164 -14.05 12.40 -10.42
N SER A 165 -12.85 12.32 -9.87
CA SER A 165 -11.61 12.37 -10.64
C SER A 165 -11.33 11.05 -11.37
N ARG A 166 -10.44 11.14 -12.37
CA ARG A 166 -9.98 9.98 -13.14
C ARG A 166 -9.29 8.94 -12.26
N VAL A 167 -8.45 9.38 -11.32
CA VAL A 167 -7.73 8.46 -10.41
C VAL A 167 -8.66 7.79 -9.41
N ALA A 168 -9.70 8.49 -8.93
CA ALA A 168 -10.73 7.87 -8.10
C ALA A 168 -11.54 6.82 -8.89
N ALA A 169 -11.87 7.10 -10.14
CA ALA A 169 -12.55 6.13 -11.03
C ALA A 169 -11.65 4.90 -11.29
N ARG A 170 -10.35 5.11 -11.48
CA ARG A 170 -9.39 4.01 -11.61
C ARG A 170 -9.33 3.17 -10.34
N ALA A 171 -9.26 3.79 -9.16
CA ALA A 171 -9.23 3.07 -7.89
C ALA A 171 -10.48 2.22 -7.66
N VAL A 172 -11.66 2.71 -8.04
CA VAL A 172 -12.90 1.91 -7.99
C VAL A 172 -12.83 0.68 -8.90
N ALA A 173 -12.29 0.83 -10.10
CA ALA A 173 -12.12 -0.29 -11.03
C ALA A 173 -11.12 -1.33 -10.48
N ASP A 174 -10.00 -0.88 -9.95
CA ASP A 174 -8.95 -1.73 -9.40
C ASP A 174 -9.37 -2.41 -8.07
N ALA A 175 -10.31 -1.81 -7.34
CA ALA A 175 -10.85 -2.39 -6.10
C ALA A 175 -11.92 -3.48 -6.34
N GLN A 176 -12.28 -3.78 -7.59
CA GLN A 176 -13.36 -4.72 -7.92
C GLN A 176 -13.31 -6.05 -7.13
N PRO A 177 -12.16 -6.72 -6.95
CA PRO A 177 -12.10 -7.98 -6.19
C PRO A 177 -12.53 -7.84 -4.72
N PHE A 178 -12.34 -6.65 -4.14
CA PHE A 178 -12.77 -6.32 -2.77
C PHE A 178 -14.23 -5.90 -2.73
N LEU A 179 -14.69 -5.10 -3.70
CA LEU A 179 -16.07 -4.64 -3.77
C LEU A 179 -17.07 -5.79 -3.93
N GLU A 180 -16.72 -6.80 -4.73
CA GLU A 180 -17.57 -7.99 -4.94
C GLU A 180 -17.74 -8.86 -3.69
N ARG A 181 -16.82 -8.75 -2.74
CA ARG A 181 -16.84 -9.51 -1.48
C ARG A 181 -17.30 -8.69 -0.28
N ALA A 182 -17.41 -7.38 -0.46
CA ALA A 182 -17.87 -6.49 0.58
C ALA A 182 -19.35 -6.72 0.90
N SER A 183 -19.68 -6.80 2.18
CA SER A 183 -21.08 -6.80 2.65
C SER A 183 -21.70 -5.41 2.59
N THR A 184 -20.89 -4.37 2.63
CA THR A 184 -21.31 -2.96 2.59
C THR A 184 -20.27 -2.13 1.86
N ILE A 185 -20.73 -1.19 1.02
CA ILE A 185 -19.89 -0.21 0.36
C ILE A 185 -20.44 1.18 0.67
N THR A 186 -19.59 2.10 1.13
CA THR A 186 -19.98 3.49 1.32
C THR A 186 -19.13 4.41 0.44
N VAL A 187 -19.77 5.11 -0.48
CA VAL A 187 -19.12 6.15 -1.29
C VAL A 187 -19.14 7.45 -0.51
N VAL A 188 -17.97 7.95 -0.15
CA VAL A 188 -17.79 9.16 0.66
C VAL A 188 -17.23 10.30 -0.19
N THR A 189 -17.92 11.45 -0.18
CA THR A 189 -17.49 12.68 -0.85
C THR A 189 -17.24 13.78 0.18
N VAL A 190 -16.05 14.38 0.15
CA VAL A 190 -15.73 15.59 0.95
C VAL A 190 -16.18 16.81 0.16
N THR A 191 -16.99 17.69 0.79
CA THR A 191 -17.75 18.73 0.05
C THR A 191 -17.24 20.15 0.24
N ASP A 192 -16.39 20.42 1.23
CA ASP A 192 -15.97 21.76 1.64
C ASP A 192 -14.53 22.14 1.25
N GLU A 193 -13.86 21.30 0.43
CA GLU A 193 -12.44 21.56 0.17
C GLU A 193 -12.16 22.06 -1.25
N LYS A 194 -12.82 21.50 -2.25
CA LYS A 194 -12.66 21.90 -3.67
C LYS A 194 -13.98 21.88 -4.42
N PRO A 195 -14.10 22.65 -5.51
CA PRO A 195 -15.26 22.53 -6.39
C PRO A 195 -15.40 21.10 -6.92
N LEU A 196 -16.58 20.52 -6.77
CA LEU A 196 -16.90 19.19 -7.28
C LEU A 196 -17.58 19.29 -8.64
N PRO A 197 -17.45 18.28 -9.53
CA PRO A 197 -18.04 18.29 -10.87
C PRO A 197 -19.57 18.14 -10.87
N GLY A 198 -20.21 18.10 -9.70
CA GLY A 198 -21.67 18.03 -9.54
C GLY A 198 -22.07 17.86 -8.07
N ARG A 199 -23.38 17.98 -7.78
CA ARG A 199 -23.88 17.88 -6.40
C ARG A 199 -24.00 16.44 -5.90
N ASP A 200 -24.40 15.51 -6.75
CA ASP A 200 -24.76 14.15 -6.35
C ASP A 200 -23.78 13.11 -6.91
N ILE A 201 -22.52 13.46 -7.03
CA ILE A 201 -21.50 12.59 -7.65
C ILE A 201 -21.30 11.26 -6.90
N GLY A 202 -21.37 11.28 -5.57
CA GLY A 202 -21.28 10.09 -4.73
C GLY A 202 -22.48 9.16 -4.92
N GLU A 203 -23.69 9.71 -4.96
CA GLU A 203 -24.90 8.93 -5.17
C GLU A 203 -24.96 8.32 -6.59
N ARG A 204 -24.48 9.05 -7.59
CA ARG A 204 -24.37 8.51 -8.96
C ARG A 204 -23.46 7.30 -9.04
N LEU A 205 -22.31 7.31 -8.33
CA LEU A 205 -21.43 6.15 -8.25
C LEU A 205 -22.11 5.00 -7.46
N ALA A 206 -22.71 5.29 -6.32
CA ALA A 206 -23.41 4.30 -5.50
C ALA A 206 -24.55 3.62 -6.27
N GLN A 207 -25.31 4.41 -7.07
CA GLN A 207 -26.35 3.86 -7.95
C GLN A 207 -25.75 2.91 -9.00
N GLY A 208 -24.63 3.28 -9.64
CA GLY A 208 -23.93 2.43 -10.59
C GLY A 208 -23.44 1.10 -9.95
N LEU A 209 -22.98 1.15 -8.71
CA LEU A 209 -22.58 -0.05 -7.96
C LEU A 209 -23.80 -0.93 -7.61
N ARG A 210 -24.91 -0.34 -7.18
CA ARG A 210 -26.17 -1.08 -6.94
C ARG A 210 -26.71 -1.76 -8.20
N THR A 211 -26.61 -1.09 -9.34
CA THR A 211 -27.01 -1.70 -10.64
C THR A 211 -26.17 -2.96 -10.97
N ARG A 212 -24.96 -3.05 -10.45
CA ARG A 212 -24.11 -4.26 -10.55
C ARG A 212 -24.37 -5.28 -9.44
N GLY A 213 -25.38 -5.07 -8.60
CA GLY A 213 -25.74 -5.97 -7.51
C GLY A 213 -24.95 -5.77 -6.20
N LEU A 214 -24.19 -4.68 -6.07
CA LEU A 214 -23.38 -4.40 -4.90
C LEU A 214 -24.17 -3.58 -3.86
N ALA A 215 -23.98 -3.87 -2.56
CA ALA A 215 -24.65 -3.18 -1.46
C ALA A 215 -23.98 -1.82 -1.20
N ALA A 216 -24.28 -0.81 -2.01
CA ALA A 216 -23.64 0.51 -1.98
C ALA A 216 -24.58 1.62 -1.55
N GLY A 217 -24.09 2.49 -0.65
CA GLY A 217 -24.69 3.77 -0.27
C GLY A 217 -23.73 4.93 -0.49
N ALA A 218 -24.23 6.16 -0.37
CA ALA A 218 -23.41 7.37 -0.44
C ALA A 218 -23.52 8.20 0.83
N ALA A 219 -22.44 8.90 1.17
CA ALA A 219 -22.37 9.86 2.25
C ALA A 219 -21.57 11.10 1.81
N SER A 220 -21.96 12.26 2.31
CA SER A 220 -21.19 13.49 2.15
C SER A 220 -20.69 13.93 3.52
N ILE A 221 -19.43 14.35 3.59
CA ILE A 221 -18.80 14.84 4.82
C ILE A 221 -18.12 16.17 4.57
N GLN A 222 -17.81 16.87 5.65
CA GLN A 222 -16.98 18.06 5.63
C GLN A 222 -15.65 17.79 6.33
N ALA A 223 -14.57 18.34 5.79
CA ALA A 223 -13.25 18.24 6.40
C ALA A 223 -13.11 19.17 7.62
N GLU A 224 -13.85 20.29 7.64
CA GLU A 224 -13.88 21.24 8.76
C GLU A 224 -12.49 21.74 9.17
N GLY A 225 -11.65 22.02 8.18
CA GLY A 225 -10.27 22.47 8.38
C GLY A 225 -9.25 21.36 8.70
N ARG A 226 -9.66 20.10 8.84
CA ARG A 226 -8.77 18.96 8.92
C ARG A 226 -8.23 18.58 7.53
N SER A 227 -7.16 17.81 7.47
CA SER A 227 -6.76 17.23 6.19
C SER A 227 -7.86 16.30 5.64
N ILE A 228 -8.03 16.24 4.32
CA ILE A 228 -8.99 15.33 3.68
C ILE A 228 -8.72 13.87 4.12
N GLY A 229 -7.44 13.49 4.15
CA GLY A 229 -7.03 12.14 4.55
C GLY A 229 -7.48 11.79 5.96
N THR A 230 -7.32 12.73 6.91
CA THR A 230 -7.79 12.57 8.29
C THR A 230 -9.31 12.44 8.34
N ALA A 231 -10.04 13.35 7.68
CA ALA A 231 -11.51 13.33 7.67
C ALA A 231 -12.08 12.05 7.08
N LEU A 232 -11.48 11.54 6.00
CA LEU A 232 -11.86 10.28 5.36
C LEU A 232 -11.62 9.07 6.27
N GLN A 233 -10.44 8.98 6.91
CA GLN A 233 -10.13 7.86 7.82
C GLN A 233 -11.02 7.88 9.06
N GLU A 234 -11.21 9.04 9.69
CA GLU A 234 -12.09 9.18 10.86
C GLU A 234 -13.52 8.78 10.53
N HIS A 235 -14.04 9.23 9.37
CA HIS A 235 -15.38 8.85 8.93
C HIS A 235 -15.45 7.35 8.64
N ALA A 236 -14.47 6.80 7.91
CA ALA A 236 -14.42 5.37 7.61
C ALA A 236 -14.45 4.54 8.89
N LEU A 237 -13.61 4.85 9.87
CA LEU A 237 -13.57 4.16 11.16
C LEU A 237 -14.88 4.31 11.93
N LYS A 238 -15.48 5.51 11.94
CA LYS A 238 -16.76 5.79 12.63
C LYS A 238 -17.91 4.93 12.11
N ILE A 239 -17.93 4.64 10.80
CA ILE A 239 -18.98 3.79 10.19
C ILE A 239 -18.59 2.30 10.13
N GLY A 240 -17.47 1.90 10.73
CA GLY A 240 -16.98 0.52 10.72
C GLY A 240 -16.33 0.09 9.41
N GLY A 241 -15.82 1.03 8.62
CA GLY A 241 -15.06 0.75 7.41
C GLY A 241 -13.74 0.04 7.71
N ASN A 242 -13.38 -0.94 6.88
CA ASN A 242 -12.21 -1.80 7.06
C ASN A 242 -11.19 -1.68 5.92
N LEU A 243 -11.60 -1.12 4.79
CA LEU A 243 -10.75 -0.79 3.65
C LEU A 243 -11.16 0.57 3.11
N LEU A 244 -10.21 1.48 2.95
CA LEU A 244 -10.40 2.73 2.25
C LEU A 244 -9.85 2.60 0.82
N VAL A 245 -10.66 2.93 -0.17
CA VAL A 245 -10.30 2.94 -1.59
C VAL A 245 -10.25 4.38 -2.06
N MET A 246 -9.14 4.82 -2.62
CA MET A 246 -9.00 6.17 -3.13
C MET A 246 -8.03 6.28 -4.30
N GLY A 247 -8.22 7.31 -5.12
CA GLY A 247 -7.23 7.70 -6.11
C GLY A 247 -5.98 8.28 -5.43
N GLY A 248 -4.83 7.86 -5.90
CA GLY A 248 -3.56 8.46 -5.52
C GLY A 248 -3.23 9.62 -6.48
N TYR A 249 -2.93 10.80 -5.95
CA TYR A 249 -2.29 11.90 -6.70
C TYR A 249 -3.05 12.42 -7.94
N GLY A 250 -4.23 12.95 -7.76
CA GLY A 250 -5.04 13.52 -8.87
C GLY A 250 -4.50 14.79 -9.52
N HIS A 251 -3.57 15.51 -8.89
CA HIS A 251 -3.06 16.81 -9.33
C HIS A 251 -1.56 16.96 -9.09
N SER A 252 -0.71 16.50 -9.97
CA SER A 252 0.49 17.20 -10.45
C SER A 252 1.40 16.29 -11.29
N ARG A 253 1.75 16.77 -12.46
CA ARG A 253 2.82 16.26 -13.32
C ARG A 253 4.18 16.85 -12.90
N ILE A 254 4.46 16.95 -11.62
CA ILE A 254 5.76 17.47 -11.18
C ILE A 254 6.59 16.28 -10.70
N ARG A 255 7.74 16.11 -11.32
CA ARG A 255 8.78 15.11 -11.08
C ARG A 255 9.42 15.18 -9.69
N ASP A 256 8.99 16.11 -8.85
CA ASP A 256 9.43 16.25 -7.48
C ASP A 256 8.31 15.73 -6.59
N PHE A 257 8.58 14.67 -5.85
CA PHE A 257 7.72 13.91 -4.96
C PHE A 257 7.01 14.76 -3.89
N VAL A 258 6.01 15.54 -4.30
CA VAL A 258 5.12 16.22 -3.36
C VAL A 258 3.83 15.42 -3.28
N LEU A 259 3.67 14.72 -2.18
CA LEU A 259 2.45 13.99 -1.81
C LEU A 259 1.25 14.94 -1.92
N GLY A 260 0.20 14.57 -2.68
CA GLY A 260 -1.04 15.34 -2.69
C GLY A 260 -1.65 15.35 -1.28
N GLY A 261 -2.18 16.49 -0.84
CA GLY A 261 -2.59 16.70 0.56
C GLY A 261 -3.51 15.62 1.15
N ALA A 262 -4.38 15.00 0.35
CA ALA A 262 -5.22 13.89 0.82
C ALA A 262 -4.41 12.62 1.08
N THR A 263 -3.50 12.25 0.19
CA THR A 263 -2.67 11.03 0.34
C THR A 263 -1.65 11.21 1.46
N GLU A 264 -1.03 12.39 1.57
CA GLU A 264 -0.12 12.71 2.66
C GLU A 264 -0.84 12.69 4.02
N GLY A 265 -2.02 13.26 4.10
CA GLY A 265 -2.84 13.24 5.32
C GLY A 265 -3.26 11.82 5.74
N ILE A 266 -3.40 10.87 4.80
CA ILE A 266 -3.65 9.47 5.13
C ILE A 266 -2.37 8.78 5.62
N LEU A 267 -1.27 8.96 4.91
CA LEU A 267 -0.02 8.27 5.20
C LEU A 267 0.69 8.81 6.44
N SER A 268 0.40 10.04 6.88
CA SER A 268 0.94 10.57 8.14
C SER A 268 0.41 9.87 9.40
N ASP A 269 -0.80 9.30 9.33
CA ASP A 269 -1.45 8.59 10.45
C ASP A 269 -2.35 7.48 9.88
N LEU A 270 -1.73 6.44 9.33
CA LEU A 270 -2.45 5.33 8.69
C LEU A 270 -3.10 4.42 9.74
N ARG A 271 -4.44 4.38 9.78
CA ARG A 271 -5.23 3.65 10.77
C ARG A 271 -5.97 2.43 10.25
N LEU A 272 -6.14 2.32 8.94
CA LEU A 272 -6.77 1.19 8.27
C LEU A 272 -6.09 0.93 6.92
N PRO A 273 -6.24 -0.26 6.33
CA PRO A 273 -5.72 -0.53 4.99
C PRO A 273 -6.27 0.45 3.97
N VAL A 274 -5.41 0.96 3.08
CA VAL A 274 -5.79 1.88 2.02
C VAL A 274 -5.35 1.35 0.67
N LEU A 275 -6.30 1.14 -0.24
CA LEU A 275 -6.03 0.85 -1.65
C LEU A 275 -5.89 2.15 -2.42
N LEU A 276 -4.74 2.34 -3.02
CA LEU A 276 -4.39 3.47 -3.86
C LEU A 276 -4.19 3.03 -5.31
N SER A 277 -4.73 3.82 -6.25
CA SER A 277 -4.46 3.67 -7.68
C SER A 277 -4.11 5.01 -8.32
N HIS A 278 -3.18 4.98 -9.27
CA HIS A 278 -2.68 6.17 -9.97
C HIS A 278 -2.89 6.06 -11.48
#